data_3a77f2104f8ca9fd6b87c3c42551923c
#
_entry.id   3a77f2104f8ca9fd6b87c3c42551923c
#
_cell.length_a   1.000
_cell.length_b   1.000
_cell.length_c   1.000
_cell.angle_alpha   90.00
_cell.angle_beta   90.00
_cell.angle_gamma   90.00
#
_symmetry.space_group_name_H-M   'P 1'
#
loop_
_entity.id
_entity.type
_entity.pdbx_description
1 polymer ?
#
loop_
_entity_poly.entity_id
_entity_poly.type
_entity_poly.pdbx_seq_one_letter_code
_entity_poly.pdbx_strand_id
1 'polypeptide(L)'
;MSDVQALPAPASRHALALLRFPDPRTDWVVVTVATLHAPLDDLPERIAALHEAVPMVGARLEDEVWLPGAPPEVATVDGEPIGHPDLDRPFDLAAEPPLRLVASADGLRLGIVGHHAAFDGLALVAVLRSLTSGEQPQPVASPPPGEPGSKLPLLERLARPADRVAPTPGVWPGDTYASRTIEVAGKGVTGRIGAACVAAVARHNERHGERLRKVGLTVAVGGPAGVGNVASYRRIDVTPTSPVADLVQEALASPEEPGEQVSAPKLVMRALEPVVERFSDTILLSNLGRHRVPGVAQLDFFPVARGRSAVCFASAAIEGGATTLTLRARDLSPGDGRRLLDDACATLADAAG
;
A
#
# COMPACT_ATOMS: atom_id res chain seq x y z
N MET A 1 -14.70 4.58 -26.85
CA MET A 1 -14.66 3.15 -26.50
C MET A 1 -13.25 2.93 -25.99
N SER A 2 -13.08 2.91 -24.65
CA SER A 2 -11.78 2.60 -24.04
C SER A 2 -11.48 1.13 -24.33
N ASP A 3 -10.30 0.85 -24.90
CA ASP A 3 -9.82 -0.52 -25.05
C ASP A 3 -9.76 -1.15 -23.67
N VAL A 4 -10.76 -1.97 -23.35
CA VAL A 4 -10.66 -2.91 -22.21
C VAL A 4 -9.37 -3.67 -22.43
N GLN A 5 -8.49 -3.69 -21.44
CA GLN A 5 -7.21 -4.40 -21.54
C GLN A 5 -7.51 -5.87 -21.86
N ALA A 6 -7.50 -6.20 -23.12
CA ALA A 6 -7.79 -7.54 -23.59
C ALA A 6 -6.68 -8.49 -23.11
N LEU A 7 -7.07 -9.62 -22.55
CA LEU A 7 -6.13 -10.70 -22.24
C LEU A 7 -6.12 -11.73 -23.40
N PRO A 8 -4.98 -12.33 -23.73
CA PRO A 8 -3.68 -12.23 -23.05
C PRO A 8 -2.94 -10.90 -23.30
N ALA A 9 -2.21 -10.42 -22.28
CA ALA A 9 -1.45 -9.19 -22.37
C ALA A 9 -0.09 -9.33 -21.62
N PRO A 10 1.02 -8.76 -22.13
CA PRO A 10 2.29 -8.78 -21.42
C PRO A 10 2.18 -7.99 -20.11
N ALA A 11 2.87 -8.49 -19.07
CA ALA A 11 3.00 -7.75 -17.83
C ALA A 11 3.73 -6.42 -18.09
N SER A 12 3.23 -5.34 -17.47
CA SER A 12 3.85 -4.02 -17.61
C SER A 12 5.28 -4.02 -17.06
N ARG A 13 6.12 -3.07 -17.51
CA ARG A 13 7.47 -2.92 -16.96
C ARG A 13 7.45 -2.69 -15.46
N HIS A 14 6.46 -1.96 -14.97
CA HIS A 14 6.28 -1.72 -13.54
C HIS A 14 5.95 -3.04 -12.80
N ALA A 15 5.03 -3.83 -13.32
CA ALA A 15 4.72 -5.16 -12.79
C ALA A 15 5.97 -6.06 -12.75
N LEU A 16 6.74 -6.10 -13.84
CA LEU A 16 7.96 -6.89 -13.92
C LEU A 16 9.03 -6.43 -12.91
N ALA A 17 9.15 -5.13 -12.66
CA ALA A 17 10.06 -4.60 -11.66
C ALA A 17 9.71 -5.09 -10.25
N LEU A 18 8.41 -5.15 -9.90
CA LEU A 18 7.94 -5.71 -8.64
C LEU A 18 8.15 -7.22 -8.55
N LEU A 19 7.77 -7.96 -9.59
CA LEU A 19 7.89 -9.43 -9.65
C LEU A 19 9.34 -9.91 -9.59
N ARG A 20 10.28 -9.12 -10.09
CA ARG A 20 11.71 -9.41 -10.10
C ARG A 20 12.45 -8.79 -8.91
N PHE A 21 11.74 -8.08 -8.04
CA PHE A 21 12.35 -7.45 -6.87
C PHE A 21 12.97 -8.52 -5.94
N PRO A 22 14.19 -8.33 -5.47
CA PRO A 22 14.98 -9.41 -4.86
C PRO A 22 14.68 -9.68 -3.39
N ASP A 23 13.78 -8.94 -2.74
CA ASP A 23 13.45 -9.17 -1.33
C ASP A 23 12.42 -10.30 -1.20
N PRO A 24 12.85 -11.51 -0.79
CA PRO A 24 11.96 -12.65 -0.65
C PRO A 24 10.95 -12.51 0.50
N ARG A 25 11.11 -11.49 1.35
CA ARG A 25 10.20 -11.19 2.47
C ARG A 25 9.08 -10.23 2.08
N THR A 26 9.12 -9.70 0.86
CA THR A 26 8.07 -8.81 0.37
C THR A 26 7.06 -9.57 -0.45
N ASP A 27 5.86 -9.73 0.08
CA ASP A 27 4.78 -10.50 -0.56
C ASP A 27 4.01 -9.69 -1.62
N TRP A 28 4.35 -8.44 -1.82
CA TRP A 28 3.71 -7.51 -2.78
C TRP A 28 2.18 -7.48 -2.69
N VAL A 29 1.66 -7.61 -1.48
CA VAL A 29 0.24 -7.62 -1.19
C VAL A 29 -0.19 -6.25 -0.69
N VAL A 30 -1.20 -5.65 -1.34
CA VAL A 30 -1.92 -4.47 -0.87
C VAL A 30 -3.29 -4.87 -0.37
N VAL A 31 -3.72 -4.33 0.76
CA VAL A 31 -4.96 -4.72 1.43
C VAL A 31 -5.85 -3.51 1.66
N THR A 32 -7.14 -3.69 1.42
CA THR A 32 -8.18 -2.73 1.79
C THR A 32 -9.25 -3.46 2.57
N VAL A 33 -9.71 -2.90 3.69
CA VAL A 33 -10.88 -3.42 4.42
C VAL A 33 -11.91 -2.31 4.50
N ALA A 34 -13.09 -2.59 3.95
CA ALA A 34 -14.24 -1.70 4.02
C ALA A 34 -15.18 -2.12 5.15
N THR A 35 -15.69 -1.15 5.91
CA THR A 35 -16.87 -1.30 6.74
C THR A 35 -18.06 -0.82 5.94
N LEU A 36 -19.08 -1.66 5.80
CA LEU A 36 -20.28 -1.37 5.04
C LEU A 36 -21.40 -0.93 5.96
N HIS A 37 -22.33 -0.10 5.46
CA HIS A 37 -23.56 0.25 6.17
C HIS A 37 -24.58 -0.90 6.21
N ALA A 38 -24.53 -1.79 5.22
CA ALA A 38 -25.32 -3.00 5.11
C ALA A 38 -24.55 -4.05 4.33
N PRO A 39 -24.86 -5.35 4.50
CA PRO A 39 -24.29 -6.42 3.67
C PRO A 39 -24.56 -6.15 2.18
N LEU A 40 -23.63 -6.61 1.35
CA LEU A 40 -23.83 -6.59 -0.10
C LEU A 40 -24.61 -7.82 -0.52
N ASP A 41 -25.82 -7.59 -1.03
CA ASP A 41 -26.57 -8.64 -1.70
C ASP A 41 -25.88 -9.01 -3.01
N ASP A 42 -25.99 -10.27 -3.42
CA ASP A 42 -25.53 -10.77 -4.72
C ASP A 42 -24.03 -10.51 -4.99
N LEU A 43 -23.18 -10.62 -3.95
CA LEU A 43 -21.74 -10.38 -4.09
C LEU A 43 -21.08 -11.26 -5.16
N PRO A 44 -21.43 -12.55 -5.34
CA PRO A 44 -20.90 -13.37 -6.44
C PRO A 44 -21.25 -12.81 -7.83
N GLU A 45 -22.47 -12.35 -8.03
CA GLU A 45 -22.93 -11.76 -9.29
C GLU A 45 -22.21 -10.45 -9.58
N ARG A 46 -21.98 -9.63 -8.55
CA ARG A 46 -21.20 -8.38 -8.65
C ARG A 46 -19.75 -8.65 -9.02
N ILE A 47 -19.14 -9.71 -8.50
CA ILE A 47 -17.79 -10.14 -8.85
C ILE A 47 -17.74 -10.63 -10.30
N ALA A 48 -18.72 -11.39 -10.74
CA ALA A 48 -18.81 -11.84 -12.12
C ALA A 48 -18.92 -10.64 -13.09
N ALA A 49 -19.77 -9.65 -12.78
CA ALA A 49 -19.90 -8.43 -13.55
C ALA A 49 -18.61 -7.58 -13.56
N LEU A 50 -17.91 -7.49 -12.41
CA LEU A 50 -16.61 -6.85 -12.32
C LEU A 50 -15.57 -7.57 -13.18
N HIS A 51 -15.54 -8.91 -13.16
CA HIS A 51 -14.62 -9.71 -13.98
C HIS A 51 -14.88 -9.55 -15.47
N GLU A 52 -16.15 -9.47 -15.88
CA GLU A 52 -16.50 -9.19 -17.28
C GLU A 52 -16.00 -7.79 -17.72
N ALA A 53 -16.15 -6.79 -16.86
CA ALA A 53 -15.71 -5.42 -17.14
C ALA A 53 -14.19 -5.26 -17.06
N VAL A 54 -13.52 -5.99 -16.16
CA VAL A 54 -12.08 -5.93 -15.88
C VAL A 54 -11.50 -7.35 -15.78
N PRO A 55 -11.15 -7.99 -16.90
CA PRO A 55 -10.64 -9.36 -16.90
C PRO A 55 -9.38 -9.57 -16.05
N MET A 56 -8.63 -8.51 -15.76
CA MET A 56 -7.45 -8.54 -14.89
C MET A 56 -7.75 -9.06 -13.48
N VAL A 57 -8.96 -8.86 -12.94
CA VAL A 57 -9.30 -9.33 -11.57
C VAL A 57 -9.30 -10.86 -11.46
N GLY A 58 -9.48 -11.58 -12.57
CA GLY A 58 -9.44 -13.03 -12.65
C GLY A 58 -8.24 -13.57 -13.43
N ALA A 59 -7.27 -12.73 -13.81
CA ALA A 59 -6.15 -13.14 -14.63
C ALA A 59 -5.19 -14.08 -13.90
N ARG A 60 -4.35 -14.79 -14.65
CA ARG A 60 -3.19 -15.55 -14.16
C ARG A 60 -1.94 -15.08 -14.87
N LEU A 61 -0.78 -15.22 -14.25
CA LEU A 61 0.49 -14.79 -14.81
C LEU A 61 1.37 -16.00 -15.14
N GLU A 62 1.63 -16.22 -16.42
CA GLU A 62 2.55 -17.24 -16.89
C GLU A 62 3.58 -16.60 -17.85
N ASP A 63 4.85 -16.90 -17.70
CA ASP A 63 5.94 -16.39 -18.54
C ASP A 63 5.86 -14.86 -18.81
N GLU A 64 5.53 -14.10 -17.74
CA GLU A 64 5.40 -12.64 -17.80
C GLU A 64 4.21 -12.14 -18.68
N VAL A 65 3.26 -13.01 -18.97
CA VAL A 65 2.02 -12.70 -19.70
C VAL A 65 0.82 -12.95 -18.82
N TRP A 66 -0.05 -11.95 -18.69
CA TRP A 66 -1.35 -12.11 -18.07
C TRP A 66 -2.29 -12.86 -19.00
N LEU A 67 -2.78 -14.00 -18.54
CA LEU A 67 -3.72 -14.86 -19.25
C LEU A 67 -5.12 -14.76 -18.65
N PRO A 68 -6.18 -14.99 -19.41
CA PRO A 68 -7.53 -15.10 -18.88
C PRO A 68 -7.63 -16.23 -17.84
N GLY A 69 -8.39 -15.98 -16.78
CA GLY A 69 -8.66 -16.95 -15.72
C GLY A 69 -10.09 -16.80 -15.19
N ALA A 70 -10.41 -17.46 -14.10
CA ALA A 70 -11.71 -17.40 -13.45
C ALA A 70 -11.84 -16.18 -12.53
N PRO A 71 -13.07 -15.67 -12.29
CA PRO A 71 -13.28 -14.63 -11.29
C PRO A 71 -12.80 -15.09 -9.90
N PRO A 72 -12.33 -14.16 -9.03
CA PRO A 72 -11.93 -14.51 -7.68
C PRO A 72 -13.13 -15.01 -6.86
N GLU A 73 -12.87 -16.00 -6.00
CA GLU A 73 -13.84 -16.47 -5.02
C GLU A 73 -13.83 -15.58 -3.77
N VAL A 74 -14.93 -15.59 -3.01
CA VAL A 74 -15.04 -14.90 -1.72
C VAL A 74 -14.87 -15.90 -0.60
N ALA A 75 -13.85 -15.72 0.22
CA ALA A 75 -13.75 -16.43 1.49
C ALA A 75 -14.66 -15.74 2.53
N THR A 76 -15.37 -16.55 3.32
CA THR A 76 -16.16 -16.03 4.45
C THR A 76 -15.47 -16.39 5.77
N VAL A 77 -15.38 -15.42 6.67
CA VAL A 77 -14.68 -15.57 7.95
C VAL A 77 -15.55 -15.13 9.12
N ASP A 78 -15.39 -15.80 10.25
CA ASP A 78 -16.01 -15.38 11.50
C ASP A 78 -15.23 -14.19 12.09
N GLY A 79 -15.86 -13.01 12.13
CA GLY A 79 -15.26 -11.79 12.67
C GLY A 79 -14.54 -10.91 11.63
N GLU A 80 -13.44 -10.30 12.06
CA GLU A 80 -12.71 -9.32 11.25
C GLU A 80 -11.88 -10.01 10.16
N PRO A 81 -11.95 -9.53 8.91
CA PRO A 81 -11.09 -10.03 7.83
C PRO A 81 -9.58 -9.83 8.11
N ILE A 82 -9.21 -8.75 8.80
CA ILE A 82 -7.80 -8.47 9.14
C ILE A 82 -7.22 -9.60 10.00
N GLY A 83 -6.05 -10.09 9.59
CA GLY A 83 -5.38 -11.22 10.25
C GLY A 83 -5.83 -12.60 9.74
N HIS A 84 -6.78 -12.64 8.79
CA HIS A 84 -7.10 -13.90 8.12
C HIS A 84 -5.98 -14.28 7.14
N PRO A 85 -5.58 -15.58 7.07
CA PRO A 85 -4.49 -16.02 6.21
C PRO A 85 -4.63 -15.60 4.73
N ASP A 86 -5.85 -15.56 4.20
CA ASP A 86 -6.07 -15.16 2.81
C ASP A 86 -5.77 -13.67 2.54
N LEU A 87 -5.70 -12.82 3.56
CA LEU A 87 -5.27 -11.44 3.42
C LEU A 87 -3.74 -11.31 3.38
N ASP A 88 -3.02 -12.21 4.04
CA ASP A 88 -1.58 -12.09 4.28
C ASP A 88 -0.72 -13.05 3.47
N ARG A 89 -1.28 -14.20 3.05
CA ARG A 89 -0.48 -15.18 2.32
C ARG A 89 0.01 -14.64 0.97
N PRO A 90 1.22 -14.98 0.54
CA PRO A 90 1.71 -14.66 -0.80
C PRO A 90 0.75 -15.16 -1.89
N PHE A 91 0.76 -14.50 -3.04
CA PHE A 91 0.05 -14.97 -4.23
C PHE A 91 0.88 -15.95 -5.03
N ASP A 92 0.28 -17.06 -5.44
CA ASP A 92 0.75 -17.87 -6.56
C ASP A 92 0.03 -17.40 -7.84
N LEU A 93 0.58 -16.39 -8.49
CA LEU A 93 -0.04 -15.77 -9.68
C LEU A 93 -0.18 -16.72 -10.87
N ALA A 94 0.53 -17.86 -10.88
CA ALA A 94 0.35 -18.88 -11.91
C ALA A 94 -0.90 -19.74 -11.66
N ALA A 95 -1.28 -19.91 -10.40
CA ALA A 95 -2.39 -20.77 -9.98
C ALA A 95 -3.67 -20.01 -9.63
N GLU A 96 -3.55 -18.75 -9.18
CA GLU A 96 -4.68 -17.96 -8.66
C GLU A 96 -4.74 -16.55 -9.25
N PRO A 97 -5.92 -15.90 -9.23
CA PRO A 97 -6.05 -14.51 -9.67
C PRO A 97 -5.28 -13.54 -8.75
N PRO A 98 -4.87 -12.36 -9.27
CA PRO A 98 -4.15 -11.34 -8.50
C PRO A 98 -5.05 -10.54 -7.55
N LEU A 99 -6.30 -10.97 -7.35
CA LEU A 99 -7.29 -10.39 -6.46
C LEU A 99 -7.92 -11.48 -5.59
N ARG A 100 -8.06 -11.23 -4.29
CA ARG A 100 -8.81 -12.07 -3.35
C ARG A 100 -9.82 -11.22 -2.60
N LEU A 101 -10.91 -11.83 -2.19
CA LEU A 101 -11.97 -11.20 -1.41
C LEU A 101 -12.24 -12.02 -0.15
N VAL A 102 -12.37 -11.34 0.97
CA VAL A 102 -12.69 -11.96 2.27
C VAL A 102 -13.81 -11.15 2.91
N ALA A 103 -14.95 -11.78 3.14
CA ALA A 103 -16.10 -11.15 3.78
C ALA A 103 -16.28 -11.67 5.20
N SER A 104 -16.67 -10.81 6.14
CA SER A 104 -17.16 -11.26 7.45
C SER A 104 -18.51 -12.00 7.30
N ALA A 105 -18.78 -12.93 8.21
CA ALA A 105 -19.99 -13.73 8.19
C ALA A 105 -21.28 -12.89 8.26
N ASP A 106 -21.23 -11.72 8.90
CA ASP A 106 -22.35 -10.76 8.95
C ASP A 106 -22.45 -9.90 7.67
N GLY A 107 -21.49 -10.01 6.74
CA GLY A 107 -21.41 -9.25 5.51
C GLY A 107 -21.09 -7.77 5.67
N LEU A 108 -20.80 -7.28 6.89
CA LEU A 108 -20.56 -5.87 7.15
C LEU A 108 -19.09 -5.44 6.95
N ARG A 109 -18.18 -6.42 6.79
CA ARG A 109 -16.76 -6.16 6.53
C ARG A 109 -16.33 -6.89 5.25
N LEU A 110 -15.69 -6.17 4.37
CA LEU A 110 -15.17 -6.70 3.11
C LEU A 110 -13.69 -6.38 2.97
N GLY A 111 -12.85 -7.40 3.05
CA GLY A 111 -11.43 -7.35 2.72
C GLY A 111 -11.22 -7.56 1.22
N ILE A 112 -10.45 -6.69 0.60
CA ILE A 112 -10.03 -6.79 -0.80
C ILE A 112 -8.51 -6.78 -0.80
N VAL A 113 -7.92 -7.83 -1.36
CA VAL A 113 -6.48 -8.04 -1.41
C VAL A 113 -6.04 -8.07 -2.85
N GLY A 114 -5.07 -7.24 -3.20
CA GLY A 114 -4.51 -7.21 -4.54
C GLY A 114 -3.02 -7.52 -4.55
N HIS A 115 -2.55 -8.28 -5.54
CA HIS A 115 -1.12 -8.33 -5.83
C HIS A 115 -0.68 -7.02 -6.47
N HIS A 116 0.35 -6.39 -5.90
CA HIS A 116 0.75 -5.03 -6.30
C HIS A 116 1.30 -4.93 -7.74
N ALA A 117 1.63 -6.05 -8.40
CA ALA A 117 1.93 -6.04 -9.83
C ALA A 117 0.71 -5.74 -10.72
N ALA A 118 -0.51 -5.98 -10.22
CA ALA A 118 -1.76 -5.76 -10.95
C ALA A 118 -2.57 -4.58 -10.40
N PHE A 119 -2.54 -4.34 -9.08
CA PHE A 119 -3.39 -3.36 -8.39
C PHE A 119 -2.60 -2.49 -7.44
N ASP A 120 -2.88 -1.19 -7.44
CA ASP A 120 -2.47 -0.27 -6.38
C ASP A 120 -3.66 0.07 -5.45
N GLY A 121 -3.44 0.96 -4.47
CA GLY A 121 -4.50 1.32 -3.51
C GLY A 121 -5.71 1.96 -4.17
N LEU A 122 -5.54 2.81 -5.20
CA LEU A 122 -6.64 3.44 -5.93
C LEU A 122 -7.41 2.42 -6.78
N ALA A 123 -6.71 1.42 -7.31
CA ALA A 123 -7.34 0.32 -8.02
C ALA A 123 -8.24 -0.50 -7.09
N LEU A 124 -7.81 -0.77 -5.84
CA LEU A 124 -8.67 -1.46 -4.87
C LEU A 124 -9.90 -0.61 -4.48
N VAL A 125 -9.76 0.71 -4.40
CA VAL A 125 -10.91 1.61 -4.20
C VAL A 125 -11.87 1.55 -5.40
N ALA A 126 -11.35 1.48 -6.63
CA ALA A 126 -12.18 1.35 -7.83
C ALA A 126 -12.92 -0.01 -7.87
N VAL A 127 -12.24 -1.10 -7.48
CA VAL A 127 -12.85 -2.42 -7.30
C VAL A 127 -13.97 -2.35 -6.25
N LEU A 128 -13.71 -1.78 -5.08
CA LEU A 128 -14.72 -1.63 -4.02
C LEU A 128 -15.93 -0.84 -4.50
N ARG A 129 -15.71 0.27 -5.20
CA ARG A 129 -16.79 1.09 -5.78
C ARG A 129 -17.63 0.28 -6.76
N SER A 130 -17.00 -0.50 -7.63
CA SER A 130 -17.71 -1.38 -8.55
C SER A 130 -18.60 -2.39 -7.81
N LEU A 131 -18.04 -3.04 -6.78
CA LEU A 131 -18.80 -4.02 -5.98
C LEU A 131 -19.96 -3.39 -5.22
N THR A 132 -19.83 -2.14 -4.75
CA THR A 132 -20.87 -1.49 -3.94
C THR A 132 -21.93 -0.77 -4.76
N SER A 133 -21.57 -0.16 -5.90
CA SER A 133 -22.48 0.66 -6.71
C SER A 133 -22.81 0.08 -8.08
N GLY A 134 -22.11 -0.96 -8.54
CA GLY A 134 -22.23 -1.46 -9.91
C GLY A 134 -21.57 -0.56 -10.97
N GLU A 135 -20.85 0.50 -10.55
CA GLU A 135 -20.11 1.38 -11.47
C GLU A 135 -18.98 0.59 -12.12
N GLN A 136 -18.89 0.61 -13.44
CA GLN A 136 -17.82 -0.08 -14.14
C GLN A 136 -16.51 0.70 -14.03
N PRO A 137 -15.45 0.11 -13.44
CA PRO A 137 -14.19 0.79 -13.30
C PRO A 137 -13.46 0.86 -14.66
N GLN A 138 -12.74 1.94 -14.86
CA GLN A 138 -11.94 2.10 -16.07
C GLN A 138 -10.55 1.48 -15.86
N PRO A 139 -10.01 0.74 -16.85
CA PRO A 139 -8.62 0.30 -16.81
C PRO A 139 -7.69 1.52 -16.94
N VAL A 140 -6.60 1.51 -16.17
CA VAL A 140 -5.57 2.55 -16.25
C VAL A 140 -4.29 1.95 -16.80
N ALA A 141 -3.80 2.53 -17.88
CA ALA A 141 -2.53 2.13 -18.46
C ALA A 141 -1.37 2.57 -17.55
N SER A 142 -0.39 1.68 -17.37
CA SER A 142 0.85 2.07 -16.70
C SER A 142 1.52 3.23 -17.44
N PRO A 143 2.04 4.24 -16.72
CA PRO A 143 2.72 5.37 -17.34
C PRO A 143 3.94 4.88 -18.14
N PRO A 144 4.32 5.59 -19.20
CA PRO A 144 5.56 5.28 -19.91
C PRO A 144 6.75 5.42 -18.95
N PRO A 145 7.83 4.67 -19.17
CA PRO A 145 9.02 4.79 -18.34
C PRO A 145 9.54 6.23 -18.40
N GLY A 146 9.78 6.82 -17.22
CA GLY A 146 10.47 8.10 -17.12
C GLY A 146 11.90 8.03 -17.65
N GLU A 147 12.50 9.17 -17.96
CA GLU A 147 13.92 9.21 -18.31
C GLU A 147 14.80 8.80 -17.11
N PRO A 148 15.95 8.15 -17.34
CA PRO A 148 16.87 7.78 -16.25
C PRO A 148 17.29 9.02 -15.47
N GLY A 149 16.97 9.06 -14.18
CA GLY A 149 17.39 10.14 -13.29
C GLY A 149 18.88 10.07 -12.93
N SER A 150 19.34 11.08 -12.18
CA SER A 150 20.70 11.09 -11.63
C SER A 150 20.89 9.91 -10.65
N LYS A 151 22.05 9.22 -10.74
CA LYS A 151 22.44 8.16 -9.80
C LYS A 151 23.05 8.69 -8.50
N LEU A 152 23.24 10.01 -8.37
CA LEU A 152 23.82 10.63 -7.18
C LEU A 152 23.03 10.35 -5.89
N PRO A 153 21.67 10.46 -5.87
CA PRO A 153 20.90 10.12 -4.68
C PRO A 153 21.06 8.66 -4.25
N LEU A 154 21.22 7.75 -5.21
CA LEU A 154 21.45 6.33 -4.94
C LEU A 154 22.77 6.10 -4.21
N LEU A 155 23.85 6.72 -4.68
CA LEU A 155 25.17 6.61 -4.05
C LEU A 155 25.17 7.23 -2.65
N GLU A 156 24.48 8.34 -2.45
CA GLU A 156 24.33 8.97 -1.15
C GLU A 156 23.57 8.08 -0.16
N ARG A 157 22.48 7.45 -0.58
CA ARG A 157 21.71 6.49 0.23
C ARG A 157 22.56 5.28 0.60
N LEU A 158 23.38 4.79 -0.32
CA LEU A 158 24.31 3.68 -0.06
C LEU A 158 25.33 4.06 1.00
N ALA A 159 25.90 5.26 0.91
CA ALA A 159 26.90 5.75 1.85
C ALA A 159 26.32 6.11 3.22
N ARG A 160 25.09 6.65 3.24
CA ARG A 160 24.39 7.12 4.45
C ARG A 160 22.94 6.60 4.44
N PRO A 161 22.74 5.31 4.76
CA PRO A 161 21.40 4.73 4.79
C PRO A 161 20.51 5.45 5.83
N ALA A 162 19.21 5.40 5.63
CA ALA A 162 18.25 5.83 6.62
C ALA A 162 18.24 4.87 7.83
N ASP A 163 17.93 5.42 9.00
CA ASP A 163 17.74 4.61 10.21
C ASP A 163 16.45 3.78 10.06
N ARG A 164 16.39 2.70 10.81
CA ARG A 164 15.24 1.80 10.83
C ARG A 164 14.35 2.05 12.02
N VAL A 165 13.12 1.58 11.92
CA VAL A 165 12.25 1.46 13.08
C VAL A 165 12.79 0.33 13.95
N ALA A 166 12.91 0.56 15.26
CA ALA A 166 13.37 -0.43 16.20
C ALA A 166 12.42 -1.62 16.23
N PRO A 167 12.88 -2.86 15.99
CA PRO A 167 12.02 -4.03 16.07
C PRO A 167 11.63 -4.31 17.53
N THR A 168 10.43 -4.87 17.75
CA THR A 168 10.08 -5.40 19.06
C THR A 168 10.90 -6.67 19.33
N PRO A 169 11.53 -6.81 20.51
CA PRO A 169 12.24 -8.04 20.86
C PRO A 169 11.32 -9.27 20.77
N GLY A 170 11.81 -10.33 20.16
CA GLY A 170 11.08 -11.59 19.96
C GLY A 170 10.86 -11.92 18.48
N VAL A 171 10.09 -12.98 18.24
CA VAL A 171 9.69 -13.40 16.88
C VAL A 171 8.21 -13.10 16.71
N TRP A 172 7.91 -12.24 15.76
CA TRP A 172 6.54 -11.84 15.45
C TRP A 172 6.19 -12.37 14.05
N PRO A 173 5.35 -13.42 13.96
CA PRO A 173 4.96 -13.96 12.66
C PRO A 173 4.02 -13.01 11.93
N GLY A 174 4.26 -12.82 10.64
CA GLY A 174 3.43 -11.97 9.79
C GLY A 174 3.61 -10.47 10.05
N ASP A 175 2.72 -9.70 9.46
CA ASP A 175 2.67 -8.25 9.63
C ASP A 175 1.67 -7.87 10.75
N THR A 176 1.97 -6.80 11.45
CA THR A 176 1.05 -6.20 12.42
C THR A 176 0.20 -5.14 11.73
N TYR A 177 -1.10 -5.19 11.96
CA TYR A 177 -2.10 -4.26 11.43
C TYR A 177 -2.76 -3.47 12.55
N ALA A 178 -2.98 -2.18 12.33
CA ALA A 178 -3.75 -1.32 13.22
C ALA A 178 -4.47 -0.23 12.43
N SER A 179 -5.64 0.19 12.90
CA SER A 179 -6.43 1.28 12.32
C SER A 179 -6.98 2.18 13.41
N ARG A 180 -7.10 3.48 13.10
CA ARG A 180 -7.77 4.50 13.92
C ARG A 180 -8.53 5.47 13.02
N THR A 181 -9.70 5.87 13.48
CA THR A 181 -10.38 7.03 12.93
C THR A 181 -9.69 8.30 13.42
N ILE A 182 -9.48 9.25 12.51
CA ILE A 182 -8.85 10.53 12.78
C ILE A 182 -9.70 11.70 12.28
N GLU A 183 -9.57 12.83 12.94
CA GLU A 183 -10.16 14.09 12.51
C GLU A 183 -9.08 14.96 11.88
N VAL A 184 -8.91 14.84 10.58
CA VAL A 184 -7.96 15.64 9.82
C VAL A 184 -8.58 16.08 8.50
N ALA A 185 -8.56 17.35 8.22
CA ALA A 185 -9.14 17.93 7.01
C ALA A 185 -8.31 19.11 6.49
N GLY A 186 -8.63 19.57 5.28
CA GLY A 186 -8.03 20.76 4.69
C GLY A 186 -6.80 20.46 3.84
N LYS A 187 -6.06 21.52 3.49
CA LYS A 187 -4.84 21.41 2.67
C LYS A 187 -3.67 20.84 3.47
N GLY A 188 -2.73 20.19 2.81
CA GLY A 188 -1.50 19.71 3.43
C GLY A 188 -1.66 18.48 4.33
N VAL A 189 -2.80 17.76 4.25
CA VAL A 189 -3.07 16.59 5.09
C VAL A 189 -1.93 15.56 5.03
N THR A 190 -1.45 15.22 3.83
CA THR A 190 -0.35 14.25 3.66
C THR A 190 0.92 14.67 4.40
N GLY A 191 1.27 15.96 4.33
CA GLY A 191 2.43 16.50 5.03
C GLY A 191 2.29 16.42 6.56
N ARG A 192 1.10 16.79 7.10
CA ARG A 192 0.82 16.70 8.54
C ARG A 192 0.85 15.26 9.04
N ILE A 193 0.26 14.32 8.29
CA ILE A 193 0.35 12.90 8.61
C ILE A 193 1.82 12.44 8.58
N GLY A 194 2.59 12.83 7.56
CA GLY A 194 4.02 12.50 7.47
C GLY A 194 4.81 12.99 8.68
N ALA A 195 4.59 14.24 9.11
CA ALA A 195 5.23 14.80 10.29
C ALA A 195 4.87 14.04 11.57
N ALA A 196 3.59 13.69 11.75
CA ALA A 196 3.12 12.91 12.88
C ALA A 196 3.72 11.50 12.91
N CYS A 197 3.80 10.83 11.74
CA CYS A 197 4.42 9.51 11.62
C CYS A 197 5.92 9.54 11.97
N VAL A 198 6.66 10.55 11.49
CA VAL A 198 8.09 10.72 11.83
C VAL A 198 8.27 10.92 13.33
N ALA A 199 7.46 11.77 13.96
CA ALA A 199 7.50 12.00 15.40
C ALA A 199 7.14 10.73 16.20
N ALA A 200 6.15 9.96 15.76
CA ALA A 200 5.76 8.72 16.40
C ALA A 200 6.87 7.66 16.33
N VAL A 201 7.53 7.50 15.17
CA VAL A 201 8.66 6.59 15.00
C VAL A 201 9.85 7.02 15.86
N ALA A 202 10.12 8.33 15.99
CA ALA A 202 11.18 8.82 16.87
C ALA A 202 10.92 8.41 18.33
N ARG A 203 9.71 8.61 18.83
CA ARG A 203 9.31 8.18 20.19
C ARG A 203 9.36 6.66 20.37
N HIS A 204 8.95 5.91 19.34
CA HIS A 204 9.04 4.46 19.36
C HIS A 204 10.49 4.00 19.51
N ASN A 205 11.41 4.51 18.66
CA ASN A 205 12.82 4.16 18.72
C ASN A 205 13.44 4.52 20.08
N GLU A 206 13.13 5.70 20.64
CA GLU A 206 13.60 6.10 21.96
C GLU A 206 13.15 5.13 23.07
N ARG A 207 11.91 4.64 23.02
CA ARG A 207 11.42 3.61 23.99
C ARG A 207 12.19 2.30 23.90
N HIS A 208 12.72 1.98 22.72
CA HIS A 208 13.53 0.77 22.48
C HIS A 208 15.04 1.02 22.60
N GLY A 209 15.46 2.20 23.10
CA GLY A 209 16.86 2.54 23.31
C GLY A 209 17.61 2.91 22.03
N GLU A 210 16.90 3.06 20.92
CA GLU A 210 17.45 3.44 19.62
C GLU A 210 17.27 4.94 19.36
N ARG A 211 18.16 5.50 18.54
CA ARG A 211 18.09 6.92 18.17
C ARG A 211 17.82 7.09 16.69
N LEU A 212 16.72 7.73 16.36
CA LEU A 212 16.38 8.11 15.00
C LEU A 212 17.09 9.42 14.62
N ARG A 213 18.00 9.35 13.65
CA ARG A 213 18.79 10.51 13.18
C ARG A 213 18.42 10.90 11.76
N LYS A 214 18.25 9.91 10.88
CA LYS A 214 17.90 10.08 9.48
C LYS A 214 16.74 9.19 9.13
N VAL A 215 15.66 9.81 8.66
CA VAL A 215 14.44 9.13 8.24
C VAL A 215 14.35 9.16 6.72
N GLY A 216 14.31 8.00 6.10
CA GLY A 216 13.88 7.87 4.72
C GLY A 216 12.35 7.79 4.69
N LEU A 217 11.70 8.89 4.33
CA LEU A 217 10.25 8.94 4.17
C LEU A 217 9.90 8.81 2.70
N THR A 218 9.26 7.72 2.33
CA THR A 218 8.72 7.52 0.99
C THR A 218 7.22 7.82 1.01
N VAL A 219 6.79 8.76 0.17
CA VAL A 219 5.40 9.14 0.01
C VAL A 219 4.88 8.58 -1.31
N ALA A 220 3.84 7.75 -1.23
CA ALA A 220 3.15 7.25 -2.41
C ALA A 220 2.32 8.37 -3.05
N VAL A 221 2.40 8.49 -4.36
CA VAL A 221 1.61 9.42 -5.17
C VAL A 221 0.67 8.61 -6.04
N GLY A 222 -0.63 8.83 -5.87
CA GLY A 222 -1.63 8.15 -6.68
C GLY A 222 -1.66 8.71 -8.10
N GLY A 223 -1.92 7.83 -9.05
CA GLY A 223 -2.23 8.16 -10.43
C GLY A 223 -3.73 8.45 -10.65
N PRO A 224 -4.20 8.40 -11.89
CA PRO A 224 -5.62 8.50 -12.22
C PRO A 224 -6.41 7.35 -11.58
N ALA A 225 -7.65 7.64 -11.19
CA ALA A 225 -8.54 6.63 -10.62
C ALA A 225 -8.93 5.57 -11.68
N GLY A 226 -8.81 4.31 -11.33
CA GLY A 226 -9.15 3.19 -12.20
C GLY A 226 -8.47 1.90 -11.74
N VAL A 227 -8.63 0.82 -12.52
CA VAL A 227 -8.03 -0.47 -12.20
C VAL A 227 -6.70 -0.61 -12.92
N GLY A 228 -5.64 -0.81 -12.14
CA GLY A 228 -4.27 -0.96 -12.61
C GLY A 228 -3.27 -0.66 -11.49
N ASN A 229 -1.99 -0.70 -11.79
CA ASN A 229 -0.95 -0.19 -10.91
C ASN A 229 -0.19 0.95 -11.61
N VAL A 230 -0.47 2.16 -11.17
CA VAL A 230 0.11 3.41 -11.67
C VAL A 230 0.72 4.25 -10.55
N ALA A 231 0.85 3.67 -9.35
CA ALA A 231 1.43 4.35 -8.22
C ALA A 231 2.88 4.75 -8.48
N SER A 232 3.22 5.97 -8.16
CA SER A 232 4.58 6.48 -8.13
C SER A 232 4.99 6.87 -6.70
N TYR A 233 6.26 7.16 -6.49
CA TYR A 233 6.79 7.41 -5.16
C TYR A 233 7.69 8.64 -5.16
N ARG A 234 7.66 9.37 -4.05
CA ARG A 234 8.59 10.46 -3.75
C ARG A 234 9.32 10.10 -2.47
N ARG A 235 10.63 10.02 -2.51
CA ARG A 235 11.43 9.80 -1.32
C ARG A 235 12.12 11.09 -0.90
N ILE A 236 11.94 11.44 0.37
CA ILE A 236 12.66 12.51 1.05
C ILE A 236 13.44 11.96 2.23
N ASP A 237 14.65 12.45 2.42
CA ASP A 237 15.45 12.17 3.60
C ASP A 237 15.30 13.35 4.59
N VAL A 238 14.79 13.06 5.79
CA VAL A 238 14.51 14.05 6.83
C VAL A 238 15.12 13.65 8.16
N THR A 239 15.12 14.55 9.13
CA THR A 239 15.40 14.28 10.55
C THR A 239 14.13 14.46 11.36
N PRO A 240 14.04 13.97 12.60
CA PRO A 240 12.88 14.20 13.46
C PRO A 240 12.58 15.68 13.73
N THR A 241 13.57 16.57 13.53
CA THR A 241 13.43 18.03 13.73
C THR A 241 13.22 18.81 12.43
N SER A 242 13.19 18.14 11.28
CA SER A 242 12.94 18.78 9.99
C SER A 242 11.49 19.29 9.88
N PRO A 243 11.20 20.31 9.06
CA PRO A 243 9.84 20.75 8.75
C PRO A 243 9.18 19.74 7.76
N VAL A 244 8.90 18.53 8.27
CA VAL A 244 8.48 17.37 7.46
C VAL A 244 7.23 17.68 6.63
N ALA A 245 6.28 18.41 7.20
CA ALA A 245 5.03 18.74 6.51
C ALA A 245 5.29 19.54 5.22
N ASP A 246 6.17 20.54 5.30
CA ASP A 246 6.50 21.41 4.16
C ASP A 246 7.32 20.63 3.10
N LEU A 247 8.31 19.85 3.55
CA LEU A 247 9.13 19.02 2.67
C LEU A 247 8.29 17.97 1.90
N VAL A 248 7.29 17.39 2.54
CA VAL A 248 6.34 16.49 1.86
C VAL A 248 5.53 17.24 0.81
N GLN A 249 5.05 18.45 1.12
CA GLN A 249 4.29 19.24 0.14
C GLN A 249 5.16 19.65 -1.06
N GLU A 250 6.39 20.04 -0.81
CA GLU A 250 7.37 20.37 -1.86
C GLU A 250 7.65 19.14 -2.74
N ALA A 251 7.89 17.96 -2.14
CA ALA A 251 8.11 16.73 -2.87
C ALA A 251 6.89 16.34 -3.72
N LEU A 252 5.67 16.51 -3.20
CA LEU A 252 4.45 16.23 -3.96
C LEU A 252 4.21 17.20 -5.12
N ALA A 253 4.69 18.44 -5.01
CA ALA A 253 4.62 19.44 -6.08
C ALA A 253 5.72 19.29 -7.14
N SER A 254 6.78 18.52 -6.84
CA SER A 254 7.90 18.29 -7.75
C SER A 254 7.53 17.31 -8.87
N PRO A 255 8.15 17.41 -10.06
CA PRO A 255 7.98 16.43 -11.12
C PRO A 255 8.30 15.02 -10.64
N GLU A 256 7.73 14.02 -11.31
CA GLU A 256 8.02 12.62 -11.00
C GLU A 256 9.51 12.32 -11.14
N GLU A 257 10.12 11.81 -10.07
CA GLU A 257 11.41 11.17 -10.22
C GLU A 257 11.18 9.86 -10.99
N PRO A 258 11.94 9.62 -12.08
CA PRO A 258 11.83 8.36 -12.79
C PRO A 258 12.12 7.23 -11.81
N GLY A 259 11.18 6.29 -11.69
CA GLY A 259 11.36 5.12 -10.84
C GLY A 259 12.63 4.39 -11.24
N GLU A 260 13.55 4.20 -10.31
CA GLU A 260 14.77 3.44 -10.54
C GLU A 260 14.41 1.98 -10.81
N GLN A 261 14.33 1.64 -12.09
CA GLN A 261 14.19 0.26 -12.52
C GLN A 261 15.56 -0.41 -12.46
N VAL A 262 15.92 -0.98 -11.30
CA VAL A 262 17.08 -1.85 -11.22
C VAL A 262 16.71 -3.17 -11.89
N SER A 263 16.99 -3.28 -13.17
CA SER A 263 16.87 -4.53 -13.91
C SER A 263 18.22 -5.25 -13.87
N ALA A 264 18.34 -6.22 -12.97
CA ALA A 264 19.50 -7.11 -12.94
C ALA A 264 19.03 -8.58 -12.92
N PRO A 265 19.81 -9.54 -13.41
CA PRO A 265 19.49 -10.96 -13.32
C PRO A 265 19.25 -11.39 -11.87
N LYS A 266 18.29 -12.30 -11.63
CA LYS A 266 17.90 -12.77 -10.27
C LYS A 266 19.09 -13.19 -9.39
N LEU A 267 20.14 -13.76 -9.97
CA LEU A 267 21.34 -14.18 -9.25
C LEU A 267 22.16 -13.00 -8.72
N VAL A 268 22.29 -11.94 -9.52
CA VAL A 268 22.98 -10.70 -9.14
C VAL A 268 22.19 -9.98 -8.04
N MET A 269 20.88 -9.98 -8.13
CA MET A 269 20.01 -9.35 -7.16
C MET A 269 20.06 -10.04 -5.79
N ARG A 270 20.15 -11.39 -5.74
CA ARG A 270 20.37 -12.13 -4.48
C ARG A 270 21.71 -11.77 -3.81
N ALA A 271 22.78 -11.63 -4.60
CA ALA A 271 24.07 -11.20 -4.08
C ALA A 271 24.08 -9.75 -3.57
N LEU A 272 23.13 -8.93 -4.05
CA LEU A 272 22.95 -7.53 -3.64
C LEU A 272 21.96 -7.36 -2.48
N GLU A 273 21.35 -8.42 -1.96
CA GLU A 273 20.35 -8.34 -0.87
C GLU A 273 20.83 -7.47 0.32
N PRO A 274 22.06 -7.61 0.87
CA PRO A 274 22.54 -6.75 1.94
C PRO A 274 22.69 -5.29 1.53
N VAL A 275 22.90 -5.05 0.23
CA VAL A 275 23.01 -3.71 -0.34
C VAL A 275 21.64 -3.11 -0.55
N VAL A 276 20.67 -3.91 -1.05
CA VAL A 276 19.28 -3.50 -1.24
C VAL A 276 18.64 -3.07 0.07
N GLU A 277 18.97 -3.73 1.18
CA GLU A 277 18.51 -3.33 2.51
C GLU A 277 18.95 -1.90 2.90
N ARG A 278 20.08 -1.40 2.40
CA ARG A 278 20.53 -0.02 2.63
C ARG A 278 19.69 1.04 1.92
N PHE A 279 18.93 0.63 0.91
CA PHE A 279 17.98 1.50 0.19
C PHE A 279 16.56 1.47 0.80
N SER A 280 16.36 0.66 1.84
CA SER A 280 15.07 0.59 2.51
C SER A 280 14.71 1.92 3.15
N ASP A 281 13.44 2.24 3.07
CA ASP A 281 12.86 3.41 3.71
C ASP A 281 12.67 3.15 5.21
N THR A 282 12.67 4.20 6.02
CA THR A 282 12.23 4.12 7.42
C THR A 282 10.72 4.01 7.49
N ILE A 283 10.02 4.84 6.70
CA ILE A 283 8.57 4.96 6.68
C ILE A 283 8.10 5.01 5.23
N LEU A 284 7.06 4.26 4.91
CA LEU A 284 6.24 4.49 3.74
C LEU A 284 4.93 5.15 4.16
N LEU A 285 4.57 6.23 3.50
CA LEU A 285 3.30 6.94 3.69
C LEU A 285 2.49 6.89 2.40
N SER A 286 1.24 6.41 2.50
CA SER A 286 0.27 6.44 1.41
C SER A 286 -0.98 7.18 1.84
N ASN A 287 -1.37 8.20 1.10
CA ASN A 287 -2.63 8.88 1.32
C ASN A 287 -3.51 8.72 0.08
N LEU A 288 -4.52 7.87 0.17
CA LEU A 288 -5.46 7.65 -0.92
C LEU A 288 -6.36 8.86 -1.18
N GLY A 289 -6.46 9.79 -0.22
CA GLY A 289 -7.34 10.95 -0.31
C GLY A 289 -8.78 10.61 0.09
N ARG A 290 -9.72 11.44 -0.40
CA ARG A 290 -11.15 11.31 -0.11
C ARG A 290 -11.88 10.68 -1.29
N HIS A 291 -12.69 9.67 -0.99
CA HIS A 291 -13.44 8.91 -1.98
C HIS A 291 -14.92 8.90 -1.68
N ARG A 292 -15.72 8.97 -2.74
CA ARG A 292 -17.14 8.66 -2.69
C ARG A 292 -17.32 7.19 -3.08
N VAL A 293 -17.65 6.36 -2.09
CA VAL A 293 -17.93 4.93 -2.27
C VAL A 293 -19.27 4.63 -1.62
N PRO A 294 -20.35 4.47 -2.41
CA PRO A 294 -21.67 4.23 -1.88
C PRO A 294 -21.72 2.98 -0.99
N GLY A 295 -22.44 3.06 0.12
CA GLY A 295 -22.60 1.94 1.05
C GLY A 295 -21.40 1.70 1.99
N VAL A 296 -20.32 2.47 1.88
CA VAL A 296 -19.12 2.34 2.71
C VAL A 296 -19.10 3.41 3.78
N ALA A 297 -18.96 2.99 5.05
CA ALA A 297 -18.81 3.89 6.21
C ALA A 297 -17.36 4.22 6.49
N GLN A 298 -16.47 3.25 6.32
CA GLN A 298 -15.04 3.37 6.64
C GLN A 298 -14.20 2.55 5.65
N LEU A 299 -13.02 3.03 5.36
CA LEU A 299 -12.04 2.37 4.50
C LEU A 299 -10.68 2.34 5.18
N ASP A 300 -10.17 1.16 5.47
CA ASP A 300 -8.83 0.93 5.96
C ASP A 300 -7.95 0.44 4.81
N PHE A 301 -6.84 1.11 4.55
CA PHE A 301 -5.89 0.73 3.52
C PHE A 301 -4.53 0.40 4.11
N PHE A 302 -3.95 -0.71 3.69
CA PHE A 302 -2.65 -1.19 4.17
C PHE A 302 -1.72 -1.42 2.97
N PRO A 303 -0.74 -0.54 2.76
CA PRO A 303 0.24 -0.68 1.68
C PRO A 303 1.20 -1.86 1.91
N VAL A 304 2.02 -2.15 0.92
CA VAL A 304 3.05 -3.19 1.00
C VAL A 304 4.10 -2.83 2.06
N ALA A 305 4.30 -3.70 3.05
CA ALA A 305 5.42 -3.61 3.98
C ALA A 305 6.67 -4.27 3.35
N ARG A 306 7.69 -3.45 3.03
CA ARG A 306 8.90 -3.88 2.34
C ARG A 306 10.14 -3.74 3.22
N GLY A 307 10.96 -4.81 3.26
CA GLY A 307 12.22 -4.82 3.99
C GLY A 307 12.08 -5.18 5.48
N ARG A 308 13.18 -5.09 6.22
CA ARG A 308 13.22 -5.31 7.67
C ARG A 308 12.65 -4.12 8.41
N SER A 309 11.92 -4.38 9.49
CA SER A 309 11.29 -3.34 10.31
C SER A 309 10.52 -2.32 9.46
N ALA A 310 9.90 -2.81 8.38
CA ALA A 310 9.12 -1.97 7.50
C ALA A 310 7.89 -1.43 8.25
N VAL A 311 7.70 -0.13 8.19
CA VAL A 311 6.54 0.54 8.75
C VAL A 311 5.87 1.37 7.67
N CYS A 312 4.61 1.05 7.42
CA CYS A 312 3.78 1.71 6.44
C CYS A 312 2.59 2.35 7.12
N PHE A 313 2.42 3.64 6.95
CA PHE A 313 1.21 4.34 7.33
C PHE A 313 0.39 4.64 6.09
N ALA A 314 -0.93 4.53 6.21
CA ALA A 314 -1.80 4.98 5.15
C ALA A 314 -3.01 5.72 5.69
N SER A 315 -3.59 6.59 4.86
CA SER A 315 -4.83 7.30 5.18
C SER A 315 -5.80 7.18 4.02
N ALA A 316 -7.06 7.02 4.35
CA ALA A 316 -8.17 7.08 3.42
C ALA A 316 -9.36 7.80 4.06
N ALA A 317 -10.12 8.54 3.28
CA ALA A 317 -11.32 9.21 3.76
C ALA A 317 -12.51 8.82 2.89
N ILE A 318 -13.65 8.53 3.51
CA ILE A 318 -14.92 8.31 2.84
C ILE A 318 -15.76 9.58 2.93
N GLU A 319 -16.34 10.01 1.82
CA GLU A 319 -17.25 11.14 1.78
C GLU A 319 -18.52 10.82 2.57
N GLY A 320 -18.81 11.62 3.60
CA GLY A 320 -19.90 11.34 4.54
C GLY A 320 -19.61 10.22 5.55
N GLY A 321 -18.42 9.66 5.55
CA GLY A 321 -17.94 8.63 6.47
C GLY A 321 -16.67 9.04 7.24
N ALA A 322 -15.94 8.05 7.72
CA ALA A 322 -14.74 8.25 8.51
C ALA A 322 -13.49 8.57 7.65
N THR A 323 -12.56 9.30 8.23
CA THR A 323 -11.16 9.33 7.78
C THR A 323 -10.35 8.40 8.68
N THR A 324 -9.57 7.52 8.09
CA THR A 324 -8.74 6.56 8.82
C THR A 324 -7.26 6.85 8.66
N LEU A 325 -6.50 6.53 9.70
CA LEU A 325 -5.07 6.32 9.64
C LEU A 325 -4.79 4.87 10.02
N THR A 326 -4.07 4.18 9.17
CA THR A 326 -3.73 2.77 9.34
C THR A 326 -2.22 2.59 9.45
N LEU A 327 -1.83 1.48 10.06
CA LEU A 327 -0.46 1.03 10.14
C LEU A 327 -0.39 -0.43 9.74
N ARG A 328 0.56 -0.76 8.86
CA ARG A 328 1.06 -2.11 8.62
C ARG A 328 2.55 -2.12 8.95
N ALA A 329 2.97 -3.01 9.81
CA ALA A 329 4.35 -3.04 10.27
C ALA A 329 4.87 -4.47 10.37
N ARG A 330 6.12 -4.65 10.00
CA ARG A 330 6.86 -5.91 10.12
C ARG A 330 7.84 -5.83 11.29
N ASP A 331 8.08 -6.97 11.94
CA ASP A 331 8.96 -7.09 13.09
C ASP A 331 8.53 -6.25 14.32
N LEU A 332 7.27 -5.87 14.40
CA LEU A 332 6.66 -5.21 15.55
C LEU A 332 5.59 -6.09 16.20
N SER A 333 5.54 -6.09 17.53
CA SER A 333 4.43 -6.69 18.22
C SER A 333 3.12 -5.95 17.94
N PRO A 334 1.95 -6.62 18.02
CA PRO A 334 0.65 -5.93 17.91
C PRO A 334 0.49 -4.80 18.94
N GLY A 335 1.12 -4.91 20.12
CA GLY A 335 1.13 -3.87 21.14
C GLY A 335 1.91 -2.63 20.72
N ASP A 336 3.12 -2.83 20.21
CA ASP A 336 3.96 -1.72 19.73
C ASP A 336 3.40 -1.08 18.47
N GLY A 337 2.85 -1.89 17.55
CA GLY A 337 2.17 -1.36 16.35
C GLY A 337 0.99 -0.45 16.72
N ARG A 338 0.11 -0.88 17.63
CA ARG A 338 -0.99 -0.04 18.12
C ARG A 338 -0.49 1.22 18.79
N ARG A 339 0.51 1.13 19.68
CA ARG A 339 1.09 2.28 20.37
C ARG A 339 1.72 3.26 19.38
N LEU A 340 2.42 2.76 18.36
CA LEU A 340 3.03 3.59 17.33
C LEU A 340 1.96 4.37 16.55
N LEU A 341 0.84 3.73 16.19
CA LEU A 341 -0.28 4.39 15.55
C LEU A 341 -0.95 5.41 16.48
N ASP A 342 -1.17 5.07 17.75
CA ASP A 342 -1.76 5.97 18.75
C ASP A 342 -0.90 7.23 18.95
N ASP A 343 0.44 7.10 18.98
CA ASP A 343 1.37 8.22 19.04
C ASP A 343 1.27 9.14 17.82
N ALA A 344 1.07 8.58 16.62
CA ALA A 344 0.86 9.37 15.41
C ALA A 344 -0.47 10.13 15.47
N CYS A 345 -1.55 9.47 15.90
CA CYS A 345 -2.86 10.10 16.06
C CYS A 345 -2.85 11.24 17.09
N ALA A 346 -2.19 11.04 18.24
CA ALA A 346 -2.05 12.06 19.26
C ALA A 346 -1.32 13.29 18.72
N THR A 347 -0.22 13.09 17.98
CA THR A 347 0.53 14.19 17.37
C THR A 347 -0.31 14.97 16.34
N LEU A 348 -1.17 14.28 15.58
CA LEU A 348 -2.09 14.92 14.63
C LEU A 348 -3.14 15.75 15.34
N ALA A 349 -3.69 15.27 16.46
CA ALA A 349 -4.68 15.98 17.25
C ALA A 349 -4.09 17.27 17.88
N ASP A 350 -2.88 17.18 18.45
CA ASP A 350 -2.17 18.32 19.03
C ASP A 350 -1.85 19.42 18.00
N ALA A 351 -1.62 19.06 16.75
CA ALA A 351 -1.33 19.99 15.67
C ALA A 351 -2.59 20.65 15.06
N ALA A 352 -3.79 20.19 15.44
CA ALA A 352 -5.07 20.71 14.94
C ALA A 352 -5.72 21.73 15.91
N GLY A 353 -5.30 21.75 17.18
CA GLY A 353 -5.70 22.73 18.22
C GLY A 353 -4.80 23.93 18.25
#